data_81f3f91db226b8fda41cb02cddb098e8
#
_entry.id   81f3f91db226b8fda41cb02cddb098e8
#
_cell.length_a   1.000
_cell.length_b   1.000
_cell.length_c   1.000
_cell.angle_alpha   90.00
_cell.angle_beta   90.00
_cell.angle_gamma   90.00
#
_symmetry.space_group_name_H-M   'P 1'
#
loop_
_entity.id
_entity.type
_entity.pdbx_description
1 polymer ?
#
loop_
_entity_poly.entity_id
_entity_poly.type
_entity_poly.pdbx_seq_one_letter_code
_entity_poly.pdbx_strand_id
1 'polypeptide(L)'
;MDELAFLENASAAFEDIEENGPAASPLPFDIGNIGLAERVDAAVYNPDTHDVLEVSNIIYERHPDGRPPERAYWVGRKLKKCIFGVVKACTILKFRHDLKVPWEVTEHKAAVKIMSWQKIRELRHIEDPQKEVAAMQFVSKGGTHPHVMGTLDVLQDEEYLLMFMPFCSSGDLFGFVQQEGRFPEPLARYWFKQILEVSYVVISFL
;
A
#
# COMPACT_ATOMS: atom_id res chain seq x y z
N MET A 1 -31.67 8.58 16.49
CA MET A 1 -30.99 9.53 15.59
C MET A 1 -30.72 8.72 14.34
N ASP A 2 -31.30 9.14 13.23
CA ASP A 2 -31.35 8.35 11.99
C ASP A 2 -29.95 8.33 11.36
N GLU A 3 -29.42 7.14 11.10
CA GLU A 3 -28.06 6.93 10.57
C GLU A 3 -27.91 7.55 9.16
N LEU A 4 -29.01 7.59 8.40
CA LEU A 4 -29.06 8.27 7.10
C LEU A 4 -28.91 9.80 7.23
N ALA A 5 -29.56 10.41 8.21
CA ALA A 5 -29.43 11.86 8.45
C ALA A 5 -28.02 12.26 8.93
N PHE A 6 -27.31 11.36 9.62
CA PHE A 6 -25.91 11.58 10.00
C PHE A 6 -24.97 11.53 8.80
N LEU A 7 -25.19 10.57 7.88
CA LEU A 7 -24.38 10.43 6.67
C LEU A 7 -24.63 11.56 5.66
N GLU A 8 -25.87 12.02 5.51
CA GLU A 8 -26.22 13.19 4.68
C GLU A 8 -25.61 14.49 5.23
N ASN A 9 -25.65 14.72 6.54
CA ASN A 9 -25.01 15.87 7.15
C ASN A 9 -23.47 15.83 7.10
N ALA A 10 -22.87 14.63 7.18
CA ALA A 10 -21.44 14.46 7.00
C ALA A 10 -21.04 14.73 5.55
N SER A 11 -21.82 14.26 4.56
CA SER A 11 -21.59 14.52 3.14
C SER A 11 -21.69 16.01 2.79
N ALA A 12 -22.74 16.70 3.28
CA ALA A 12 -22.92 18.15 3.07
C ALA A 12 -21.78 18.97 3.73
N ALA A 13 -21.30 18.57 4.90
CA ALA A 13 -20.18 19.23 5.55
C ALA A 13 -18.85 19.02 4.79
N PHE A 14 -18.70 17.89 4.08
CA PHE A 14 -17.54 17.64 3.21
C PHE A 14 -17.62 18.44 1.92
N GLU A 15 -18.81 18.59 1.30
CA GLU A 15 -19.02 19.39 0.09
C GLU A 15 -18.74 20.89 0.35
N ASP A 16 -19.14 21.44 1.49
CA ASP A 16 -18.85 22.82 1.88
C ASP A 16 -17.34 23.10 2.11
N ILE A 17 -16.57 22.08 2.48
CA ILE A 17 -15.11 22.19 2.66
C ILE A 17 -14.40 22.18 1.31
N GLU A 18 -14.90 21.45 0.30
CA GLU A 18 -14.31 21.40 -1.04
C GLU A 18 -14.56 22.68 -1.87
N GLU A 19 -15.71 23.36 -1.71
CA GLU A 19 -16.03 24.57 -2.49
C GLU A 19 -15.36 25.85 -1.96
N ASN A 20 -15.05 25.95 -0.66
CA ASN A 20 -14.57 27.19 -0.04
C ASN A 20 -13.26 27.03 0.76
N GLY A 21 -12.64 25.86 0.75
CA GLY A 21 -11.35 25.63 1.40
C GLY A 21 -10.23 26.36 0.67
N PRO A 22 -9.20 26.89 1.35
CA PRO A 22 -8.01 27.41 0.70
C PRO A 22 -7.43 26.29 -0.16
N ALA A 23 -7.06 26.61 -1.42
CA ALA A 23 -6.41 25.65 -2.31
C ALA A 23 -5.31 24.92 -1.53
N ALA A 24 -5.42 23.60 -1.44
CA ALA A 24 -4.49 22.80 -0.67
C ALA A 24 -3.07 23.16 -1.11
N SER A 25 -2.25 23.66 -0.19
CA SER A 25 -0.85 23.94 -0.45
C SER A 25 -0.22 22.69 -1.05
N PRO A 26 0.64 22.80 -2.07
CA PRO A 26 1.36 21.64 -2.59
C PRO A 26 2.06 20.96 -1.42
N LEU A 27 1.99 19.63 -1.36
CA LEU A 27 2.73 18.88 -0.35
C LEU A 27 4.21 19.30 -0.41
N PRO A 28 4.90 19.41 0.73
CA PRO A 28 6.30 19.86 0.78
C PRO A 28 7.27 18.83 0.19
N PHE A 29 6.77 17.78 -0.44
CA PHE A 29 7.54 16.69 -1.00
C PHE A 29 6.89 16.13 -2.27
N ASP A 30 7.74 15.85 -3.26
CA ASP A 30 7.36 15.16 -4.49
C ASP A 30 7.43 13.65 -4.33
N ILE A 31 6.78 12.95 -5.27
CA ILE A 31 6.92 11.50 -5.37
C ILE A 31 8.41 11.15 -5.52
N GLY A 32 8.89 10.25 -4.67
CA GLY A 32 10.28 9.82 -4.68
C GLY A 32 10.60 8.91 -5.87
N ASN A 33 11.70 8.18 -5.77
CA ASN A 33 12.09 7.26 -6.81
C ASN A 33 11.02 6.19 -7.05
N ILE A 34 10.64 6.01 -8.33
CA ILE A 34 9.75 4.96 -8.80
C ILE A 34 10.58 4.03 -9.66
N GLY A 35 10.71 2.77 -9.23
CA GLY A 35 11.42 1.74 -9.99
C GLY A 35 10.62 1.27 -11.20
N LEU A 36 11.30 0.66 -12.17
CA LEU A 36 10.66 0.03 -13.32
C LEU A 36 10.18 -1.37 -12.94
N ALA A 37 8.91 -1.65 -13.14
CA ALA A 37 8.36 -2.96 -12.91
C ALA A 37 8.64 -3.90 -14.09
N GLU A 38 9.05 -5.12 -13.79
CA GLU A 38 9.07 -6.22 -14.72
C GLU A 38 8.13 -7.34 -14.24
N ARG A 39 7.36 -7.92 -15.16
CA ARG A 39 6.41 -8.99 -14.88
C ARG A 39 6.84 -10.24 -15.58
N VAL A 40 6.90 -11.35 -14.85
CA VAL A 40 7.30 -12.64 -15.39
C VAL A 40 6.44 -13.76 -14.83
N ASP A 41 6.39 -14.84 -15.58
CA ASP A 41 5.96 -16.15 -15.13
C ASP A 41 7.24 -16.98 -14.97
N ALA A 42 7.44 -17.63 -13.84
CA ALA A 42 8.67 -18.35 -13.56
C ALA A 42 8.47 -19.45 -12.53
N ALA A 43 9.42 -20.37 -12.51
CA ALA A 43 9.54 -21.35 -11.46
C ALA A 43 10.04 -20.72 -10.16
N VAL A 44 9.43 -21.10 -9.04
CA VAL A 44 9.84 -20.70 -7.69
C VAL A 44 10.09 -21.93 -6.83
N TYR A 45 11.11 -21.87 -6.01
CA TYR A 45 11.42 -22.92 -5.03
C TYR A 45 10.71 -22.63 -3.71
N ASN A 46 10.02 -23.62 -3.18
CA ASN A 46 9.42 -23.56 -1.85
C ASN A 46 10.29 -24.34 -0.85
N PRO A 47 10.94 -23.66 0.10
CA PRO A 47 11.82 -24.32 1.07
C PRO A 47 11.07 -25.21 2.07
N ASP A 48 9.79 -24.95 2.35
CA ASP A 48 9.02 -25.71 3.34
C ASP A 48 8.63 -27.10 2.80
N THR A 49 8.31 -27.19 1.50
CA THR A 49 7.89 -28.43 0.85
C THR A 49 8.99 -29.06 -0.01
N HIS A 50 10.08 -28.34 -0.24
CA HIS A 50 11.15 -28.68 -1.17
C HIS A 50 10.70 -28.86 -2.63
N ASP A 51 9.56 -28.25 -3.00
CA ASP A 51 9.00 -28.33 -4.34
C ASP A 51 9.39 -27.11 -5.18
N VAL A 52 9.35 -27.31 -6.51
CA VAL A 52 9.43 -26.24 -7.51
C VAL A 52 8.04 -26.05 -8.09
N LEU A 53 7.54 -24.81 -8.01
CA LEU A 53 6.21 -24.44 -8.48
C LEU A 53 6.32 -23.49 -9.67
N GLU A 54 5.61 -23.80 -10.75
CA GLU A 54 5.42 -22.85 -11.84
C GLU A 54 4.32 -21.85 -11.44
N VAL A 55 4.69 -20.58 -11.37
CA VAL A 55 3.78 -19.52 -10.94
C VAL A 55 3.77 -18.37 -11.94
N SER A 56 2.63 -17.70 -12.03
CA SER A 56 2.45 -16.51 -12.85
C SER A 56 2.35 -15.25 -11.99
N ASN A 57 2.50 -14.09 -12.66
CA ASN A 57 2.38 -12.77 -12.02
C ASN A 57 3.43 -12.51 -10.92
N ILE A 58 4.68 -12.82 -11.17
CA ILE A 58 5.80 -12.33 -10.39
C ILE A 58 6.14 -10.92 -10.87
N ILE A 59 6.27 -9.97 -9.95
CA ILE A 59 6.67 -8.59 -10.23
C ILE A 59 7.90 -8.26 -9.43
N TYR A 60 8.90 -7.64 -10.07
CA TYR A 60 10.11 -7.17 -9.42
C TYR A 60 10.61 -5.85 -10.03
N GLU A 61 11.53 -5.18 -9.36
CA GLU A 61 12.20 -4.01 -9.89
C GLU A 61 13.27 -4.42 -10.91
N ARG A 62 13.13 -3.94 -12.14
CA ARG A 62 14.16 -4.07 -13.16
C ARG A 62 15.20 -2.97 -13.00
N HIS A 63 16.45 -3.38 -12.78
CA HIS A 63 17.56 -2.45 -12.71
C HIS A 63 18.18 -2.24 -14.10
N PRO A 64 18.34 -0.98 -14.55
CA PRO A 64 18.90 -0.67 -15.87
C PRO A 64 20.33 -1.18 -16.08
N ASP A 65 21.11 -1.34 -15.00
CA ASP A 65 22.47 -1.86 -15.00
C ASP A 65 22.55 -3.41 -15.07
N GLY A 66 21.42 -4.07 -15.13
CA GLY A 66 21.32 -5.54 -15.23
C GLY A 66 21.61 -6.29 -13.93
N ARG A 67 21.78 -5.58 -12.79
CA ARG A 67 21.93 -6.27 -11.51
C ARG A 67 20.62 -7.02 -11.18
N PRO A 68 20.73 -8.18 -10.53
CA PRO A 68 19.54 -8.93 -10.13
C PRO A 68 18.75 -8.16 -9.07
N PRO A 69 17.42 -8.31 -9.07
CA PRO A 69 16.58 -7.73 -8.04
C PRO A 69 16.82 -8.43 -6.70
N GLU A 70 16.74 -7.68 -5.59
CA GLU A 70 16.89 -8.25 -4.25
C GLU A 70 15.69 -9.12 -3.86
N ARG A 71 14.51 -8.75 -4.33
CA ARG A 71 13.24 -9.42 -4.06
C ARG A 71 12.27 -9.30 -5.23
N ALA A 72 11.25 -10.14 -5.19
CA ALA A 72 10.10 -10.06 -6.08
C ALA A 72 8.81 -10.29 -5.29
N TYR A 73 7.69 -10.05 -5.95
CA TYR A 73 6.36 -10.20 -5.38
C TYR A 73 5.52 -11.14 -6.24
N TRP A 74 5.22 -12.30 -5.72
CA TRP A 74 4.25 -13.20 -6.34
C TRP A 74 2.85 -12.72 -6.01
N VAL A 75 2.17 -12.13 -7.01
CA VAL A 75 0.88 -11.48 -6.84
C VAL A 75 -0.25 -12.51 -6.85
N GLY A 76 -0.97 -12.58 -5.75
CA GLY A 76 -2.03 -13.56 -5.52
C GLY A 76 -3.44 -12.96 -5.55
N ARG A 77 -4.26 -13.37 -4.57
CA ARG A 77 -5.69 -13.07 -4.53
C ARG A 77 -5.98 -11.57 -4.34
N LYS A 78 -7.11 -11.14 -4.91
CA LYS A 78 -7.67 -9.81 -4.69
C LYS A 78 -8.13 -9.66 -3.23
N LEU A 79 -7.78 -8.52 -2.62
CA LEU A 79 -8.21 -8.12 -1.29
C LEU A 79 -9.37 -7.12 -1.36
N LYS A 80 -9.17 -6.00 -2.09
CA LYS A 80 -10.12 -4.90 -2.14
C LYS A 80 -10.11 -4.23 -3.54
N LYS A 81 -11.25 -3.72 -3.98
CA LYS A 81 -11.34 -2.82 -5.14
C LYS A 81 -11.19 -1.37 -4.65
N CYS A 82 -10.46 -0.55 -5.40
CA CYS A 82 -10.26 0.87 -5.15
C CYS A 82 -10.68 1.68 -6.38
N ILE A 83 -10.81 2.99 -6.23
CA ILE A 83 -11.20 3.91 -7.31
C ILE A 83 -10.27 3.74 -8.52
N PHE A 84 -8.96 3.79 -8.31
CA PHE A 84 -7.95 3.71 -9.38
C PHE A 84 -7.60 2.28 -9.79
N GLY A 85 -8.05 1.25 -9.04
CA GLY A 85 -7.66 -0.12 -9.37
C GLY A 85 -8.01 -1.14 -8.30
N VAL A 86 -7.01 -1.89 -7.83
CA VAL A 86 -7.22 -3.04 -6.95
C VAL A 86 -6.06 -3.23 -5.97
N VAL A 87 -6.36 -3.70 -4.76
CA VAL A 87 -5.37 -4.20 -3.82
C VAL A 87 -5.36 -5.73 -3.87
N LYS A 88 -4.17 -6.31 -4.00
CA LYS A 88 -3.96 -7.77 -4.00
C LYS A 88 -2.94 -8.18 -2.95
N ALA A 89 -3.10 -9.39 -2.43
CA ALA A 89 -2.09 -10.01 -1.56
C ALA A 89 -0.91 -10.51 -2.40
N CYS A 90 0.28 -10.45 -1.81
CA CYS A 90 1.51 -10.95 -2.42
C CYS A 90 2.28 -11.82 -1.43
N THR A 91 3.03 -12.79 -1.96
CA THR A 91 4.10 -13.44 -1.24
C THR A 91 5.43 -12.83 -1.69
N ILE A 92 6.30 -12.49 -0.74
CA ILE A 92 7.63 -11.97 -1.05
C ILE A 92 8.51 -13.15 -1.45
N LEU A 93 9.19 -13.01 -2.58
CA LEU A 93 10.19 -13.96 -3.08
C LEU A 93 11.58 -13.36 -2.89
N LYS A 94 12.54 -14.19 -2.56
CA LYS A 94 13.95 -13.84 -2.46
C LYS A 94 14.70 -14.33 -3.70
N PHE A 95 15.59 -13.49 -4.23
CA PHE A 95 16.48 -13.90 -5.31
C PHE A 95 17.65 -14.72 -4.76
N ARG A 96 17.98 -15.84 -5.42
CA ARG A 96 19.04 -16.77 -5.04
C ARG A 96 19.95 -17.04 -6.23
N HIS A 97 21.19 -16.62 -6.14
CA HIS A 97 22.20 -16.80 -7.21
C HIS A 97 22.68 -18.24 -7.35
N ASP A 98 22.54 -19.02 -6.29
CA ASP A 98 23.10 -20.37 -6.15
C ASP A 98 22.13 -21.49 -6.58
N LEU A 99 20.89 -21.14 -6.94
CA LEU A 99 19.87 -22.10 -7.35
C LEU A 99 19.60 -22.07 -8.86
N LYS A 100 19.28 -23.23 -9.42
CA LYS A 100 18.78 -23.35 -10.80
C LYS A 100 17.46 -22.60 -10.99
N VAL A 101 16.66 -22.50 -9.91
CA VAL A 101 15.44 -21.71 -9.82
C VAL A 101 15.78 -20.48 -8.97
N PRO A 102 15.85 -19.28 -9.58
CA PRO A 102 16.40 -18.13 -8.91
C PRO A 102 15.49 -17.53 -7.83
N TRP A 103 14.21 -17.89 -7.83
CA TRP A 103 13.23 -17.38 -6.88
C TRP A 103 12.92 -18.39 -5.78
N GLU A 104 12.98 -17.95 -4.55
CA GLU A 104 12.63 -18.72 -3.36
C GLU A 104 11.46 -18.08 -2.64
N VAL A 105 10.45 -18.88 -2.28
CA VAL A 105 9.30 -18.43 -1.48
C VAL A 105 9.77 -18.10 -0.06
N THR A 106 9.32 -16.95 0.47
CA THR A 106 9.53 -16.60 1.88
C THR A 106 8.22 -16.67 2.66
N GLU A 107 8.31 -16.70 3.98
CA GLU A 107 7.14 -16.58 4.87
C GLU A 107 6.49 -15.19 4.85
N HIS A 108 7.21 -14.18 4.33
CA HIS A 108 6.77 -12.80 4.36
C HIS A 108 5.68 -12.50 3.32
N LYS A 109 4.66 -11.79 3.77
CA LYS A 109 3.55 -11.35 2.94
C LYS A 109 3.57 -9.85 2.74
N ALA A 110 3.10 -9.43 1.58
CA ALA A 110 2.91 -8.03 1.22
C ALA A 110 1.50 -7.82 0.64
N ALA A 111 1.12 -6.57 0.49
CA ALA A 111 0.00 -6.16 -0.33
C ALA A 111 0.50 -5.23 -1.42
N VAL A 112 -0.10 -5.32 -2.63
CA VAL A 112 0.16 -4.39 -3.71
C VAL A 112 -1.10 -3.63 -4.06
N LYS A 113 -1.04 -2.31 -4.06
CA LYS A 113 -2.06 -1.42 -4.62
C LYS A 113 -1.69 -1.17 -6.08
N ILE A 114 -2.48 -1.72 -7.00
CA ILE A 114 -2.30 -1.63 -8.45
C ILE A 114 -3.23 -0.53 -8.95
N MET A 115 -2.69 0.56 -9.45
CA MET A 115 -3.42 1.75 -9.88
C MET A 115 -3.17 1.99 -11.37
N SER A 116 -4.23 2.09 -12.18
CA SER A 116 -4.13 2.35 -13.61
C SER A 116 -3.76 3.80 -13.89
N TRP A 117 -2.72 4.04 -14.68
CA TRP A 117 -2.34 5.37 -15.14
C TRP A 117 -3.46 6.07 -15.91
N GLN A 118 -4.27 5.32 -16.66
CA GLN A 118 -5.43 5.87 -17.35
C GLN A 118 -6.43 6.43 -16.34
N LYS A 119 -6.82 5.65 -15.31
CA LYS A 119 -7.76 6.12 -14.28
C LYS A 119 -7.20 7.26 -13.45
N ILE A 120 -5.92 7.26 -13.15
CA ILE A 120 -5.27 8.37 -12.44
C ILE A 120 -5.43 9.67 -13.24
N ARG A 121 -5.21 9.63 -14.55
CA ARG A 121 -5.41 10.82 -15.41
C ARG A 121 -6.86 11.27 -15.50
N GLU A 122 -7.80 10.31 -15.60
CA GLU A 122 -9.24 10.60 -15.73
C GLU A 122 -9.85 11.16 -14.44
N LEU A 123 -9.43 10.66 -13.29
CA LEU A 123 -10.05 10.94 -11.98
C LEU A 123 -9.18 11.82 -11.07
N ARG A 124 -8.14 12.45 -11.62
CA ARG A 124 -7.19 13.29 -10.85
C ARG A 124 -7.85 14.47 -10.14
N HIS A 125 -8.99 14.93 -10.64
CA HIS A 125 -9.77 16.01 -10.03
C HIS A 125 -10.50 15.58 -8.75
N ILE A 126 -10.69 14.27 -8.52
CA ILE A 126 -11.35 13.74 -7.32
C ILE A 126 -10.29 13.47 -6.25
N GLU A 127 -9.21 12.77 -6.61
CA GLU A 127 -8.16 12.36 -5.70
C GLU A 127 -6.86 12.17 -6.49
N ASP A 128 -5.73 12.53 -5.90
CA ASP A 128 -4.41 12.35 -6.51
C ASP A 128 -3.62 11.23 -5.80
N PRO A 129 -3.65 10.01 -6.32
CA PRO A 129 -2.95 8.89 -5.69
C PRO A 129 -1.42 9.04 -5.69
N GLN A 130 -0.86 9.92 -6.53
CA GLN A 130 0.57 10.23 -6.50
C GLN A 130 0.95 10.95 -5.19
N LYS A 131 0.05 11.79 -4.66
CA LYS A 131 0.24 12.41 -3.33
C LYS A 131 0.22 11.37 -2.21
N GLU A 132 -0.66 10.37 -2.27
CA GLU A 132 -0.66 9.26 -1.31
C GLU A 132 0.68 8.52 -1.33
N VAL A 133 1.17 8.16 -2.52
CA VAL A 133 2.46 7.48 -2.68
C VAL A 133 3.60 8.34 -2.15
N ALA A 134 3.64 9.64 -2.49
CA ALA A 134 4.66 10.56 -2.02
C ALA A 134 4.67 10.69 -0.50
N ALA A 135 3.49 10.81 0.13
CA ALA A 135 3.35 10.87 1.57
C ALA A 135 3.86 9.58 2.24
N MET A 136 3.47 8.42 1.73
CA MET A 136 3.92 7.14 2.26
C MET A 136 5.44 6.93 2.10
N GLN A 137 6.01 7.32 0.96
CA GLN A 137 7.46 7.30 0.75
C GLN A 137 8.18 8.24 1.72
N PHE A 138 7.62 9.43 1.96
CA PHE A 138 8.19 10.42 2.86
C PHE A 138 8.26 9.91 4.29
N VAL A 139 7.15 9.40 4.85
CA VAL A 139 7.12 8.87 6.22
C VAL A 139 7.96 7.59 6.37
N SER A 140 8.26 6.90 5.27
CA SER A 140 9.14 5.72 5.27
C SER A 140 10.64 6.08 5.32
N LYS A 141 11.04 7.28 4.84
CA LYS A 141 12.46 7.70 4.76
C LYS A 141 13.08 8.02 6.12
N GLY A 142 12.29 8.51 7.06
CA GLY A 142 12.73 8.93 8.40
C GLY A 142 12.98 7.79 9.39
N GLY A 143 12.88 6.55 8.94
CA GLY A 143 12.80 5.37 9.80
C GLY A 143 11.34 4.99 10.07
N THR A 144 11.09 3.70 10.25
CA THR A 144 9.72 3.23 10.45
C THR A 144 9.25 3.49 11.87
N HIS A 145 8.28 4.38 12.01
CA HIS A 145 7.54 4.47 13.27
C HIS A 145 6.67 3.19 13.41
N PRO A 146 6.59 2.56 14.60
CA PRO A 146 5.91 1.27 14.77
C PRO A 146 4.42 1.28 14.40
N HIS A 147 3.80 2.46 14.40
CA HIS A 147 2.38 2.63 14.09
C HIS A 147 2.13 3.30 12.72
N VAL A 148 3.17 3.50 11.92
CA VAL A 148 3.06 4.02 10.54
C VAL A 148 3.42 2.92 9.57
N MET A 149 2.50 2.58 8.68
CA MET A 149 2.77 1.64 7.60
C MET A 149 3.64 2.32 6.53
N GLY A 150 4.86 1.83 6.35
CA GLY A 150 5.74 2.29 5.28
C GLY A 150 5.47 1.61 3.94
N THR A 151 6.14 2.07 2.90
CA THR A 151 6.22 1.39 1.61
C THR A 151 7.38 0.40 1.59
N LEU A 152 7.19 -0.74 0.93
CA LEU A 152 8.27 -1.66 0.61
C LEU A 152 8.96 -1.26 -0.68
N ASP A 153 8.18 -1.10 -1.75
CA ASP A 153 8.63 -0.64 -3.07
C ASP A 153 7.52 0.17 -3.75
N VAL A 154 7.92 1.08 -4.62
CA VAL A 154 7.03 1.76 -5.56
C VAL A 154 7.58 1.54 -6.95
N LEU A 155 6.82 0.83 -7.78
CA LEU A 155 7.21 0.46 -9.13
C LEU A 155 6.18 0.98 -10.12
N GLN A 156 6.59 1.08 -11.39
CA GLN A 156 5.68 1.42 -12.48
C GLN A 156 6.01 0.64 -13.75
N ASP A 157 4.99 0.41 -14.54
CA ASP A 157 5.08 0.02 -15.94
C ASP A 157 4.26 1.01 -16.81
N GLU A 158 4.08 0.70 -18.08
CA GLU A 158 3.35 1.57 -19.03
C GLU A 158 1.87 1.76 -18.65
N GLU A 159 1.27 0.78 -17.96
CA GLU A 159 -0.17 0.76 -17.65
C GLU A 159 -0.47 1.09 -16.18
N TYR A 160 0.45 0.77 -15.25
CA TYR A 160 0.15 0.78 -13.82
C TYR A 160 1.23 1.44 -12.98
N LEU A 161 0.77 2.10 -11.91
CA LEU A 161 1.56 2.47 -10.73
C LEU A 161 1.30 1.42 -9.65
N LEU A 162 2.36 0.86 -9.09
CA LEU A 162 2.34 -0.28 -8.16
C LEU A 162 2.97 0.14 -6.84
N MET A 163 2.19 0.15 -5.76
CA MET A 163 2.70 0.45 -4.42
C MET A 163 2.65 -0.82 -3.57
N PHE A 164 3.81 -1.33 -3.20
CA PHE A 164 3.96 -2.49 -2.33
C PHE A 164 4.10 -2.04 -0.87
N MET A 165 3.37 -2.69 0.02
CA MET A 165 3.30 -2.37 1.44
C MET A 165 3.22 -3.64 2.28
N PRO A 166 3.55 -3.60 3.58
CA PRO A 166 3.34 -4.73 4.47
C PRO A 166 1.90 -5.22 4.47
N PHE A 167 1.71 -6.54 4.59
CA PHE A 167 0.39 -7.14 4.62
C PHE A 167 -0.18 -7.11 6.04
N CYS A 168 -1.30 -6.42 6.24
CA CYS A 168 -2.04 -6.38 7.50
C CYS A 168 -3.07 -7.51 7.52
N SER A 169 -2.73 -8.64 8.15
CA SER A 169 -3.56 -9.86 8.18
C SER A 169 -4.87 -9.68 8.95
N SER A 170 -4.90 -8.80 9.95
CA SER A 170 -6.06 -8.57 10.82
C SER A 170 -7.12 -7.61 10.23
N GLY A 171 -6.89 -7.11 9.00
CA GLY A 171 -7.81 -6.16 8.37
C GLY A 171 -7.68 -4.74 8.90
N ASP A 172 -8.74 -3.96 8.74
CA ASP A 172 -8.80 -2.55 9.16
C ASP A 172 -9.60 -2.37 10.45
N LEU A 173 -9.39 -1.22 11.11
CA LEU A 173 -10.06 -0.89 12.36
C LEU A 173 -11.57 -0.77 12.20
N PHE A 174 -12.04 -0.34 11.02
CA PHE A 174 -13.47 -0.24 10.74
C PHE A 174 -14.15 -1.61 10.76
N GLY A 175 -13.57 -2.60 10.08
CA GLY A 175 -14.07 -3.97 10.09
C GLY A 175 -14.05 -4.58 11.49
N PHE A 176 -13.03 -4.28 12.28
CA PHE A 176 -12.95 -4.73 13.68
C PHE A 176 -14.09 -4.13 14.52
N VAL A 177 -14.33 -2.81 14.42
CA VAL A 177 -15.43 -2.14 15.16
C VAL A 177 -16.80 -2.67 14.72
N GLN A 178 -16.97 -2.98 13.43
CA GLN A 178 -18.22 -3.57 12.92
C GLN A 178 -18.52 -4.95 13.52
N GLN A 179 -17.47 -5.77 13.71
CA GLN A 179 -17.63 -7.13 14.23
C GLN A 179 -17.79 -7.17 15.76
N GLU A 180 -16.92 -6.44 16.47
CA GLU A 180 -16.83 -6.50 17.93
C GLU A 180 -17.72 -5.45 18.64
N GLY A 181 -18.22 -4.46 17.90
CA GLY A 181 -19.03 -3.38 18.45
C GLY A 181 -18.18 -2.35 19.22
N ARG A 182 -18.73 -1.86 20.34
CA ARG A 182 -18.07 -0.80 21.14
C ARG A 182 -16.82 -1.33 21.82
N PHE A 183 -15.71 -0.60 21.68
CA PHE A 183 -14.51 -0.90 22.45
C PHE A 183 -14.70 -0.61 23.95
N PRO A 184 -14.27 -1.51 24.82
CA PRO A 184 -14.01 -1.17 26.21
C PRO A 184 -13.01 0.00 26.29
N GLU A 185 -13.18 0.88 27.28
CA GLU A 185 -12.35 2.08 27.41
C GLU A 185 -10.84 1.82 27.39
N PRO A 186 -10.29 0.77 28.05
CA PRO A 186 -8.86 0.47 27.98
C PRO A 186 -8.37 0.17 26.55
N LEU A 187 -9.16 -0.53 25.74
CA LEU A 187 -8.84 -0.85 24.37
C LEU A 187 -8.94 0.40 23.47
N ALA A 188 -9.98 1.22 23.68
CA ALA A 188 -10.11 2.49 22.96
C ALA A 188 -8.93 3.42 23.24
N ARG A 189 -8.49 3.54 24.50
CA ARG A 189 -7.29 4.30 24.90
C ARG A 189 -6.02 3.76 24.20
N TYR A 190 -5.86 2.46 24.16
CA TYR A 190 -4.70 1.83 23.51
C TYR A 190 -4.60 2.19 22.04
N TRP A 191 -5.71 2.09 21.29
CA TRP A 191 -5.74 2.46 19.88
C TRP A 191 -5.58 3.97 19.66
N PHE A 192 -6.28 4.77 20.48
CA PHE A 192 -6.22 6.23 20.37
C PHE A 192 -4.83 6.80 20.64
N LYS A 193 -4.11 6.22 21.62
CA LYS A 193 -2.73 6.59 21.89
C LYS A 193 -1.85 6.41 20.67
N GLN A 194 -1.95 5.27 19.96
CA GLN A 194 -1.17 5.00 18.75
C GLN A 194 -1.48 6.01 17.65
N ILE A 195 -2.75 6.37 17.47
CA ILE A 195 -3.17 7.39 16.49
C ILE A 195 -2.56 8.75 16.84
N LEU A 196 -2.54 9.14 18.11
CA LEU A 196 -1.92 10.39 18.56
C LEU A 196 -0.41 10.39 18.33
N GLU A 197 0.27 9.29 18.60
CA GLU A 197 1.71 9.16 18.36
C GLU A 197 2.05 9.35 16.88
N VAL A 198 1.27 8.73 15.98
CA VAL A 198 1.40 8.93 14.53
C VAL A 198 1.14 10.37 14.14
N SER A 199 0.05 10.97 14.65
CA SER A 199 -0.30 12.35 14.34
C SER A 199 0.80 13.33 14.75
N TYR A 200 1.42 13.13 15.92
CA TYR A 200 2.56 13.92 16.37
C TYR A 200 3.75 13.81 15.42
N VAL A 201 4.08 12.58 14.99
CA VAL A 201 5.18 12.35 14.04
C VAL A 201 4.91 13.07 12.72
N VAL A 202 3.71 12.90 12.14
CA VAL A 202 3.35 13.55 10.87
C VAL A 202 3.41 15.07 10.97
N ILE A 203 2.88 15.65 12.05
CA ILE A 203 2.92 17.12 12.28
C ILE A 203 4.34 17.64 12.46
N SER A 204 5.24 16.85 13.07
CA SER A 204 6.64 17.28 13.27
C SER A 204 7.45 17.33 11.97
N PHE A 205 6.93 16.79 10.88
CA PHE A 205 7.54 16.85 9.55
C PHE A 205 6.95 17.94 8.64
N LEU A 206 5.87 18.62 9.07
CA LEU A 206 5.25 19.73 8.36
C LEU A 206 5.73 21.08 8.87
#